data_b88f445c6e2cf1dc3fe228a96e4b35be
#
_entry.id   b88f445c6e2cf1dc3fe228a96e4b35be
#
_cell.length_a   1.000
_cell.length_b   1.000
_cell.length_c   1.000
_cell.angle_alpha   90.00
_cell.angle_beta   90.00
_cell.angle_gamma   90.00
#
_symmetry.space_group_name_H-M   'P 1'
#
loop_
_entity.id
_entity.type
_entity.pdbx_description
1 polymer ?
#
loop_
_entity_poly.entity_id
_entity_poly.type
_entity_poly.pdbx_seq_one_letter_code
_entity_poly.pdbx_strand_id
1 'polypeptide(L)'
;MTLPHPETDQISLPNVLAALGDDTRLAIIGCLARSDIVSGLVCGQLGGLTSKTNLTYHVAKLREAGIVHVRPEGTKRRVTLRREDLDARFPGFLDTIIATAVDLPQVESTLALLNQQERACQA
;
A
#
# COMPACT_ATOMS: atom_id res chain seq x y z
N MET A 1 6.47 -14.12 13.53
CA MET A 1 5.23 -13.65 14.15
C MET A 1 4.34 -12.99 13.11
N THR A 2 3.10 -13.43 12.99
CA THR A 2 2.15 -12.88 12.01
C THR A 2 1.47 -11.65 12.60
N LEU A 3 1.33 -10.59 11.78
CA LEU A 3 0.60 -9.40 12.20
C LEU A 3 -0.91 -9.66 12.07
N PRO A 4 -1.74 -9.09 12.96
CA PRO A 4 -3.19 -9.28 12.87
C PRO A 4 -3.79 -8.58 11.63
N HIS A 5 -4.70 -9.27 10.96
CA HIS A 5 -5.44 -8.76 9.82
C HIS A 5 -6.93 -9.07 10.01
N PRO A 6 -7.84 -8.16 9.61
CA PRO A 6 -9.26 -8.48 9.65
C PRO A 6 -9.59 -9.53 8.57
N GLU A 7 -10.55 -10.40 8.89
CA GLU A 7 -11.11 -11.31 7.89
C GLU A 7 -11.92 -10.52 6.86
N THR A 8 -12.15 -11.11 5.69
CA THR A 8 -12.87 -10.42 4.62
C THR A 8 -14.22 -9.88 5.09
N ASP A 9 -14.96 -10.66 5.85
CA ASP A 9 -16.28 -10.27 6.36
C ASP A 9 -16.22 -9.22 7.47
N GLN A 10 -15.04 -8.96 8.05
CA GLN A 10 -14.84 -7.95 9.08
C GLN A 10 -14.46 -6.60 8.49
N ILE A 11 -14.15 -6.52 7.20
CA ILE A 11 -13.78 -5.27 6.54
C ILE A 11 -15.03 -4.40 6.41
N SER A 12 -15.00 -3.20 7.00
CA SER A 12 -16.14 -2.28 6.96
C SER A 12 -15.82 -1.07 6.08
N LEU A 13 -16.81 -0.60 5.34
CA LEU A 13 -16.64 0.56 4.45
C LEU A 13 -16.24 1.82 5.21
N PRO A 14 -16.85 2.17 6.38
CA PRO A 14 -16.40 3.35 7.12
C PRO A 14 -14.92 3.29 7.51
N ASN A 15 -14.42 2.14 7.93
CA ASN A 15 -13.01 1.98 8.29
C ASN A 15 -12.10 2.14 7.07
N VAL A 16 -12.52 1.59 5.93
CA VAL A 16 -11.78 1.72 4.68
C VAL A 16 -11.72 3.19 4.24
N LEU A 17 -12.85 3.89 4.27
CA LEU A 17 -12.91 5.31 3.91
C LEU A 17 -12.07 6.17 4.84
N ALA A 18 -12.10 5.89 6.14
CA ALA A 18 -11.28 6.62 7.12
C ALA A 18 -9.79 6.43 6.86
N ALA A 19 -9.37 5.20 6.54
CA ALA A 19 -7.98 4.91 6.23
C ALA A 19 -7.52 5.57 4.93
N LEU A 20 -8.39 5.69 3.94
CA LEU A 20 -8.06 6.30 2.65
C LEU A 20 -8.13 7.83 2.67
N GLY A 21 -8.65 8.43 3.72
CA GLY A 21 -8.79 9.88 3.83
C GLY A 21 -7.49 10.59 4.22
N ASP A 22 -6.37 10.20 3.65
CA ASP A 22 -5.06 10.77 3.95
C ASP A 22 -4.18 10.70 2.69
N ASP A 23 -3.50 11.80 2.36
CA ASP A 23 -2.68 11.91 1.15
C ASP A 23 -1.58 10.86 1.09
N THR A 24 -0.89 10.62 2.20
CA THR A 24 0.20 9.66 2.25
C THR A 24 -0.32 8.25 2.04
N ARG A 25 -1.45 7.91 2.67
CA ARG A 25 -2.04 6.58 2.53
C ARG A 25 -2.56 6.34 1.10
N LEU A 26 -3.14 7.35 0.47
CA LEU A 26 -3.52 7.25 -0.95
C LEU A 26 -2.31 7.05 -1.84
N ALA A 27 -1.20 7.75 -1.55
CA ALA A 27 0.03 7.58 -2.31
C ALA A 27 0.60 6.16 -2.16
N ILE A 28 0.52 5.57 -0.97
CA ILE A 28 0.93 4.18 -0.75
C ILE A 28 0.11 3.24 -1.66
N ILE A 29 -1.20 3.42 -1.71
CA ILE A 29 -2.08 2.63 -2.57
C ILE A 29 -1.70 2.80 -4.04
N GLY A 30 -1.44 4.04 -4.47
CA GLY A 30 -1.01 4.31 -5.83
C GLY A 30 0.30 3.62 -6.21
N CYS A 31 1.28 3.63 -5.31
CA CYS A 31 2.56 2.96 -5.52
C CYS A 31 2.37 1.44 -5.65
N LEU A 32 1.56 0.86 -4.77
CA LEU A 32 1.29 -0.59 -4.81
C LEU A 32 0.55 -0.99 -6.08
N ALA A 33 -0.35 -0.13 -6.55
CA ALA A 33 -1.13 -0.41 -7.76
C ALA A 33 -0.31 -0.28 -9.04
N ARG A 34 0.65 0.67 -9.07
CA ARG A 34 1.50 0.88 -10.26
C ARG A 34 2.69 -0.06 -10.31
N SER A 35 3.05 -0.68 -9.18
CA SER A 35 4.12 -1.66 -9.21
C SER A 35 3.63 -2.91 -9.97
N ASP A 36 4.38 -3.34 -10.96
CA ASP A 36 4.07 -4.56 -11.70
C ASP A 36 4.41 -5.82 -10.91
N ILE A 37 4.84 -5.65 -9.69
CA ILE A 37 5.27 -6.73 -8.82
C ILE A 37 4.05 -7.28 -8.08
N VAL A 38 3.57 -8.45 -8.47
CA VAL A 38 2.42 -9.14 -7.86
C VAL A 38 2.66 -9.36 -6.37
N SER A 39 3.93 -9.55 -5.98
CA SER A 39 4.31 -9.76 -4.58
C SER A 39 4.27 -8.49 -3.72
N GLY A 40 3.97 -7.31 -4.30
CA GLY A 40 3.90 -6.05 -3.57
C GLY A 40 5.24 -5.37 -3.37
N LEU A 41 5.28 -4.43 -2.44
CA LEU A 41 6.47 -3.63 -2.14
C LEU A 41 6.92 -3.84 -0.69
N VAL A 42 8.23 -3.79 -0.47
CA VAL A 42 8.79 -3.75 0.89
C VAL A 42 8.67 -2.32 1.42
N CYS A 43 8.39 -2.16 2.73
CA CYS A 43 8.19 -0.83 3.33
C CYS A 43 9.33 0.15 3.02
N GLY A 44 10.58 -0.32 2.97
CA GLY A 44 11.72 0.53 2.64
C GLY A 44 11.63 1.17 1.25
N GLN A 45 10.94 0.53 0.31
CA GLN A 45 10.74 1.06 -1.04
C GLN A 45 9.75 2.22 -1.07
N LEU A 46 8.96 2.39 -0.02
CA LEU A 46 8.00 3.48 0.13
C LEU A 46 8.59 4.66 0.93
N GLY A 47 9.87 4.61 1.26
CA GLY A 47 10.53 5.58 2.13
C GLY A 47 10.60 7.00 1.59
N GLY A 48 10.35 7.20 0.28
CA GLY A 48 10.29 8.53 -0.31
C GLY A 48 9.03 9.31 0.01
N LEU A 49 8.01 8.65 0.58
CA LEU A 49 6.71 9.28 0.86
C LEU A 49 6.70 10.05 2.18
N THR A 50 7.36 9.53 3.20
CA THR A 50 7.35 10.14 4.53
C THR A 50 8.44 9.52 5.40
N SER A 51 8.56 9.93 6.66
CA SER A 51 9.52 9.36 7.59
C SER A 51 9.20 7.88 7.87
N LYS A 52 10.20 7.13 8.33
CA LYS A 52 10.04 5.71 8.64
C LYS A 52 8.97 5.49 9.71
N THR A 53 8.93 6.32 10.74
CA THR A 53 7.94 6.22 11.82
C THR A 53 6.53 6.46 11.29
N ASN A 54 6.34 7.51 10.49
CA ASN A 54 5.04 7.82 9.90
C ASN A 54 4.61 6.73 8.91
N LEU A 55 5.56 6.19 8.12
CA LEU A 55 5.25 5.12 7.18
C LEU A 55 4.71 3.89 7.92
N THR A 56 5.37 3.50 9.02
CA THR A 56 4.92 2.38 9.84
C THR A 56 3.50 2.61 10.35
N TYR A 57 3.21 3.83 10.82
CA TYR A 57 1.88 4.21 11.29
C TYR A 57 0.84 4.10 10.18
N HIS A 58 1.11 4.66 8.99
CA HIS A 58 0.17 4.65 7.88
C HIS A 58 -0.08 3.23 7.35
N VAL A 59 0.97 2.42 7.23
CA VAL A 59 0.83 1.03 6.80
C VAL A 59 -0.01 0.24 7.80
N ALA A 60 0.18 0.47 9.11
CA ALA A 60 -0.62 -0.17 10.14
C ALA A 60 -2.10 0.21 10.03
N LYS A 61 -2.41 1.48 9.74
CA LYS A 61 -3.80 1.93 9.53
C LYS A 61 -4.45 1.24 8.33
N LEU A 62 -3.70 1.11 7.23
CA LEU A 62 -4.20 0.40 6.04
C LEU A 62 -4.41 -1.09 6.32
N ARG A 63 -3.52 -1.71 7.08
CA ARG A 63 -3.65 -3.12 7.48
C ARG A 63 -4.88 -3.35 8.36
N GLU A 64 -5.07 -2.51 9.36
CA GLU A 64 -6.20 -2.61 10.29
C GLU A 64 -7.55 -2.44 9.59
N ALA A 65 -7.59 -1.61 8.56
CA ALA A 65 -8.80 -1.41 7.76
C ALA A 65 -9.07 -2.55 6.77
N GLY A 66 -8.08 -3.42 6.54
CA GLY A 66 -8.22 -4.52 5.61
C GLY A 66 -7.89 -4.19 4.17
N ILE A 67 -7.20 -3.07 3.92
CA ILE A 67 -6.85 -2.63 2.57
C ILE A 67 -5.59 -3.30 2.07
N VAL A 68 -4.62 -3.53 2.98
CA VAL A 68 -3.35 -4.17 2.63
C VAL A 68 -3.09 -5.36 3.54
N HIS A 69 -2.32 -6.29 3.02
CA HIS A 69 -1.75 -7.39 3.78
C HIS A 69 -0.28 -7.06 4.03
N VAL A 70 0.19 -7.27 5.25
CA VAL A 70 1.59 -7.04 5.63
C VAL A 70 2.18 -8.35 6.12
N ARG A 71 3.22 -8.81 5.43
CA ARG A 71 3.89 -10.06 5.76
C ARG A 71 5.32 -9.77 6.20
N PRO A 72 5.72 -10.24 7.41
CA PRO A 72 7.13 -10.17 7.80
C PRO A 72 8.00 -10.99 6.85
N GLU A 73 9.17 -10.47 6.49
CA GLU A 73 10.10 -11.10 5.57
C GLU A 73 11.51 -10.79 6.07
N GLY A 74 12.00 -11.61 7.01
CA GLY A 74 13.22 -11.33 7.74
C GLY A 74 13.09 -10.06 8.58
N THR A 75 13.97 -9.09 8.38
CA THR A 75 13.90 -7.79 9.05
C THR A 75 12.99 -6.79 8.32
N LYS A 76 12.44 -7.20 7.18
CA LYS A 76 11.62 -6.34 6.32
C LYS A 76 10.15 -6.75 6.41
N ARG A 77 9.29 -5.90 5.90
CA ARG A 77 7.85 -6.16 5.81
C ARG A 77 7.39 -5.92 4.38
N ARG A 78 6.70 -6.90 3.83
CA ARG A 78 6.15 -6.83 2.47
C ARG A 78 4.68 -6.45 2.52
N VAL A 79 4.32 -5.44 1.73
CA VAL A 79 2.96 -4.88 1.70
C VAL A 79 2.32 -5.19 0.36
N THR A 80 1.13 -5.78 0.38
CA THR A 80 0.35 -6.09 -0.83
C THR A 80 -1.08 -5.58 -0.69
N LEU A 81 -1.70 -5.18 -1.82
CA LEU A 81 -3.11 -4.81 -1.83
C LEU A 81 -3.99 -6.05 -1.72
N ARG A 82 -5.03 -5.97 -0.90
CA ARG A 82 -6.03 -7.03 -0.76
C ARG A 82 -7.15 -6.82 -1.79
N ARG A 83 -6.80 -6.89 -3.08
CA ARG A 83 -7.73 -6.61 -4.19
C ARG A 83 -8.94 -7.52 -4.19
N GLU A 84 -8.72 -8.83 -4.04
CA GLU A 84 -9.82 -9.80 -4.09
C GLU A 84 -10.81 -9.60 -2.94
N ASP A 85 -10.30 -9.36 -1.73
CA ASP A 85 -11.15 -9.14 -0.56
C ASP A 85 -11.96 -7.86 -0.69
N LEU A 86 -11.33 -6.78 -1.16
CA LEU A 86 -12.02 -5.50 -1.32
C LEU A 86 -13.04 -5.56 -2.45
N ASP A 87 -12.73 -6.24 -3.55
CA ASP A 87 -13.69 -6.41 -4.64
C ASP A 87 -14.88 -7.28 -4.23
N ALA A 88 -14.65 -8.28 -3.38
CA ALA A 88 -15.72 -9.14 -2.87
C ALA A 88 -16.68 -8.34 -1.96
N ARG A 89 -16.14 -7.43 -1.15
CA ARG A 89 -16.94 -6.62 -0.22
C ARG A 89 -17.55 -5.39 -0.88
N PHE A 90 -16.79 -4.71 -1.74
CA PHE A 90 -17.20 -3.43 -2.37
C PHE A 90 -16.83 -3.47 -3.86
N PRO A 91 -17.66 -4.12 -4.71
CA PRO A 91 -17.32 -4.28 -6.13
C PRO A 91 -17.07 -2.95 -6.82
N GLY A 92 -15.92 -2.84 -7.51
CA GLY A 92 -15.55 -1.65 -8.26
C GLY A 92 -15.00 -0.49 -7.44
N PHE A 93 -15.08 -0.55 -6.11
CA PHE A 93 -14.64 0.55 -5.24
C PHE A 93 -13.14 0.79 -5.33
N LEU A 94 -12.35 -0.27 -5.20
CA LEU A 94 -10.89 -0.15 -5.21
C LEU A 94 -10.38 0.34 -6.55
N ASP A 95 -10.95 -0.14 -7.66
CA ASP A 95 -10.56 0.29 -9.01
C ASP A 95 -10.74 1.80 -9.19
N THR A 96 -11.82 2.37 -8.67
CA THR A 96 -12.07 3.81 -8.71
C THR A 96 -11.01 4.59 -7.94
N ILE A 97 -10.66 4.10 -6.75
CA ILE A 97 -9.64 4.74 -5.91
C ILE A 97 -8.26 4.67 -6.60
N ILE A 98 -7.91 3.51 -7.13
CA ILE A 98 -6.64 3.30 -7.83
C ILE A 98 -6.52 4.23 -9.04
N ALA A 99 -7.58 4.37 -9.83
CA ALA A 99 -7.57 5.22 -11.02
C ALA A 99 -7.17 6.67 -10.71
N THR A 100 -7.49 7.16 -9.51
CA THR A 100 -7.10 8.49 -9.05
C THR A 100 -5.72 8.46 -8.38
N ALA A 101 -5.48 7.48 -7.52
CA ALA A 101 -4.27 7.42 -6.70
C ALA A 101 -2.99 7.23 -7.52
N VAL A 102 -3.04 6.51 -8.65
CA VAL A 102 -1.85 6.25 -9.48
C VAL A 102 -1.28 7.52 -10.11
N ASP A 103 -2.09 8.56 -10.25
CA ASP A 103 -1.68 9.82 -10.87
C ASP A 103 -1.21 10.86 -9.87
N LEU A 104 -1.14 10.53 -8.58
CA LEU A 104 -0.66 11.46 -7.57
C LEU A 104 0.83 11.76 -7.78
N PRO A 105 1.26 13.04 -7.64
CA PRO A 105 2.68 13.40 -7.82
C PRO A 105 3.63 12.63 -6.92
N GLN A 106 3.22 12.34 -5.68
CA GLN A 106 4.01 11.58 -4.72
C GLN A 106 4.32 10.16 -5.22
N VAL A 107 3.38 9.57 -5.96
CA VAL A 107 3.54 8.23 -6.53
C VAL A 107 4.62 8.26 -7.61
N GLU A 108 4.56 9.22 -8.51
CA GLU A 108 5.56 9.34 -9.58
C GLU A 108 6.96 9.56 -9.02
N SER A 109 7.10 10.46 -8.04
CA SER A 109 8.39 10.73 -7.41
C SER A 109 8.97 9.48 -6.74
N THR A 110 8.14 8.74 -6.03
CA THR A 110 8.57 7.53 -5.33
C THR A 110 9.00 6.44 -6.31
N LEU A 111 8.24 6.23 -7.38
CA LEU A 111 8.57 5.23 -8.39
C LEU A 111 9.84 5.60 -9.18
N ALA A 112 10.06 6.89 -9.41
CA ALA A 112 11.29 7.34 -10.05
C ALA A 112 12.51 7.02 -9.19
N LEU A 113 12.41 7.19 -7.87
CA LEU A 113 13.48 6.82 -6.94
C LEU A 113 13.73 5.31 -6.95
N LEU A 114 12.68 4.50 -7.00
CA LEU A 114 12.82 3.04 -7.08
C LEU A 114 13.55 2.62 -8.36
N ASN A 115 13.21 3.21 -9.49
CA ASN A 115 13.88 2.93 -10.76
C ASN A 115 15.37 3.28 -10.70
N GLN A 116 15.72 4.37 -10.05
CA GLN A 116 17.13 4.75 -9.87
C GLN A 116 17.87 3.75 -8.99
N GLN A 117 17.25 3.25 -7.93
CA GLN A 117 17.83 2.26 -7.05
C GLN A 117 18.07 0.93 -7.78
N GLU A 118 17.12 0.51 -8.62
CA GLU A 118 17.27 -0.70 -9.41
C GLU A 118 18.42 -0.59 -10.41
N ARG A 119 18.56 0.57 -11.07
CA ARG A 119 19.66 0.80 -12.00
C ARG A 119 21.00 0.78 -11.29
N ALA A 120 21.08 1.36 -10.10
CA ALA A 120 22.30 1.34 -9.30
C ALA A 120 22.69 -0.09 -8.89
N CYS A 121 21.72 -0.95 -8.58
CA CYS A 121 21.97 -2.33 -8.24
C CYS A 121 22.40 -3.19 -9.43
N GLN A 122 22.02 -2.78 -10.65
CA GLN A 122 22.38 -3.50 -11.88
C GLN A 122 23.72 -3.06 -12.47
N ALA A 123 24.24 -1.95 -12.00
CA ALA A 123 25.54 -1.46 -12.42
C ALA A 123 26.65 -2.13 -11.60
#